data_4cb0492fb98b8f753d71d5be867ec23a
#
_entry.id   4cb0492fb98b8f753d71d5be867ec23a
#
_cell.length_a   1.000
_cell.length_b   1.000
_cell.length_c   1.000
_cell.angle_alpha   90.00
_cell.angle_beta   90.00
_cell.angle_gamma   90.00
#
_symmetry.space_group_name_H-M   'P 1'
#
loop_
_entity.id
_entity.type
_entity.pdbx_description
1 polymer ?
#
loop_
_entity_poly.entity_id
_entity_poly.type
_entity_poly.pdbx_seq_one_letter_code
_entity_poly.pdbx_strand_id
1 'polypeptide(L)'
;MTNDANNQVVVTGIGCLGSFGLGVEALQQALATGVATTTDVDQTSGYHRRGSATQVAKTGDLDLTPWLSEDDGRRMSQFSQHAVTCARMALEHANLTEIPSERTAVTIATAFGPGAFTERLALQVLQKGGKFASPFLFTDCVANAAAGQIAIATGARGANLTICQREAGPLLAIAQAANDLRRGRADVCLAGSVDELQPLSHAILDRFRAVARPTARNGTIEELPRPFDAHRNGYLAGEGGTVLVLEREQHATARGARILGRIGGSARAFDATAPRTGHGSGSEALAARLQERLGAQLRTIDTVISAASGARRADALEAEVLRLALPELPQVLTPKSVTGEFGGGTLGAAMLALMGADFGKPQGCTRPDPNIGIDIAAGPIRAQHILCSAHAAGGVSSWLTLSQP
;
A
#
# COMPACT_ATOMS: atom_id res chain seq x y z
N MET A 1 22.83 -0.78 -27.52
CA MET A 1 21.69 0.10 -27.16
C MET A 1 20.48 -0.43 -27.91
N THR A 2 19.85 -1.48 -27.41
CA THR A 2 18.70 -2.13 -28.03
C THR A 2 17.42 -1.49 -27.48
N ASN A 3 16.70 -0.83 -28.36
CA ASN A 3 15.29 -0.42 -28.37
C ASN A 3 14.53 -0.43 -27.00
N ASP A 4 14.81 0.54 -26.14
CA ASP A 4 14.13 0.70 -24.84
C ASP A 4 12.62 1.04 -24.96
N ALA A 5 12.20 1.56 -26.11
CA ALA A 5 10.80 1.94 -26.34
C ALA A 5 9.84 0.73 -26.38
N ASN A 6 10.31 -0.47 -26.72
CA ASN A 6 9.46 -1.68 -26.80
C ASN A 6 9.23 -2.38 -25.44
N ASN A 7 9.93 -1.98 -24.39
CA ASN A 7 9.86 -2.64 -23.06
C ASN A 7 9.24 -1.77 -21.96
N GLN A 8 8.60 -0.66 -22.33
CA GLN A 8 7.96 0.22 -21.38
C GLN A 8 6.72 -0.44 -20.78
N VAL A 9 6.54 -0.27 -19.47
CA VAL A 9 5.37 -0.74 -18.72
C VAL A 9 4.54 0.46 -18.31
N VAL A 10 3.25 0.36 -18.57
CA VAL A 10 2.26 1.42 -18.30
C VAL A 10 1.20 0.95 -17.32
N VAL A 11 0.59 1.90 -16.64
CA VAL A 11 -0.59 1.71 -15.81
C VAL A 11 -1.79 2.16 -16.62
N THR A 12 -2.79 1.30 -16.77
CA THR A 12 -4.01 1.60 -17.52
C THR A 12 -5.26 1.58 -16.66
N GLY A 13 -5.20 0.95 -15.47
CA GLY A 13 -6.33 0.89 -14.56
C GLY A 13 -5.91 0.91 -13.11
N ILE A 14 -6.82 1.36 -12.26
CA ILE A 14 -6.69 1.41 -10.81
C ILE A 14 -8.02 1.06 -10.17
N GLY A 15 -7.98 0.16 -9.18
CA GLY A 15 -9.08 -0.13 -8.29
C GLY A 15 -8.60 -0.08 -6.85
N CYS A 16 -9.32 0.62 -5.99
CA CYS A 16 -8.93 0.79 -4.60
C CYS A 16 -10.14 0.87 -3.67
N LEU A 17 -9.93 0.47 -2.43
CA LEU A 17 -10.87 0.63 -1.32
C LEU A 17 -10.12 0.79 0.01
N GLY A 18 -10.77 1.39 0.97
CA GLY A 18 -10.20 1.61 2.31
C GLY A 18 -11.20 2.30 3.23
N SER A 19 -10.71 2.89 4.31
CA SER A 19 -11.55 3.70 5.20
C SER A 19 -12.20 4.90 4.50
N PHE A 20 -11.67 5.30 3.36
CA PHE A 20 -12.18 6.35 2.50
C PHE A 20 -13.38 5.93 1.64
N GLY A 21 -13.73 4.65 1.58
CA GLY A 21 -14.79 4.10 0.72
C GLY A 21 -14.25 3.31 -0.47
N LEU A 22 -15.02 3.31 -1.56
CA LEU A 22 -14.77 2.55 -2.79
C LEU A 22 -14.34 3.48 -3.93
N GLY A 23 -13.27 3.10 -4.63
CA GLY A 23 -12.88 3.70 -5.89
C GLY A 23 -11.95 4.90 -5.79
N VAL A 24 -11.56 5.34 -6.97
CA VAL A 24 -10.57 6.41 -7.18
C VAL A 24 -11.10 7.75 -6.71
N GLU A 25 -12.37 8.03 -6.95
CA GLU A 25 -13.04 9.27 -6.58
C GLU A 25 -13.12 9.43 -5.05
N ALA A 26 -13.45 8.35 -4.33
CA ALA A 26 -13.50 8.37 -2.87
C ALA A 26 -12.10 8.61 -2.26
N LEU A 27 -11.07 7.95 -2.82
CA LEU A 27 -9.69 8.17 -2.41
C LEU A 27 -9.23 9.61 -2.69
N GLN A 28 -9.55 10.15 -3.88
CA GLN A 28 -9.23 11.52 -4.25
C GLN A 28 -9.87 12.53 -3.30
N GLN A 29 -11.14 12.34 -2.99
CA GLN A 29 -11.85 13.21 -2.03
C GLN A 29 -11.22 13.15 -0.64
N ALA A 30 -10.89 11.98 -0.14
CA ALA A 30 -10.25 11.81 1.16
C ALA A 30 -8.87 12.48 1.19
N LEU A 31 -8.03 12.28 0.18
CA LEU A 31 -6.70 12.91 0.09
C LEU A 31 -6.81 14.43 0.01
N ALA A 32 -7.80 14.97 -0.70
CA ALA A 32 -8.02 16.42 -0.79
C ALA A 32 -8.41 17.06 0.55
N THR A 33 -9.05 16.32 1.46
CA THR A 33 -9.38 16.84 2.81
C THR A 33 -8.17 16.86 3.75
N GLY A 34 -7.21 15.96 3.57
CA GLY A 34 -6.11 15.72 4.51
C GLY A 34 -6.55 15.09 5.84
N VAL A 35 -7.78 14.58 5.93
CA VAL A 35 -8.39 14.01 7.13
C VAL A 35 -8.61 12.51 6.98
N ALA A 36 -8.13 11.73 7.95
CA ALA A 36 -8.39 10.29 7.98
C ALA A 36 -9.83 10.00 8.48
N THR A 37 -10.50 9.09 7.80
CA THR A 37 -11.74 8.49 8.32
C THR A 37 -11.35 7.40 9.31
N THR A 38 -11.79 7.54 10.57
CA THR A 38 -11.45 6.61 11.64
C THR A 38 -12.68 6.04 12.32
N THR A 39 -12.51 4.83 12.86
CA THR A 39 -13.48 4.16 13.73
C THR A 39 -12.78 3.57 14.94
N ASP A 40 -13.53 3.22 15.98
CA ASP A 40 -12.96 2.50 17.12
C ASP A 40 -12.69 1.03 16.75
N VAL A 41 -11.52 0.53 17.13
CA VAL A 41 -11.22 -0.90 17.03
C VAL A 41 -12.07 -1.69 18.03
N ASP A 42 -12.59 -2.84 17.63
CA ASP A 42 -13.29 -3.74 18.55
C ASP A 42 -12.32 -4.28 19.61
N GLN A 43 -12.58 -3.94 20.87
CA GLN A 43 -11.80 -4.40 22.03
C GLN A 43 -12.51 -5.49 22.84
N THR A 44 -13.68 -5.94 22.42
CA THR A 44 -14.50 -6.93 23.16
C THR A 44 -13.84 -8.29 23.28
N SER A 45 -12.94 -8.62 22.35
CA SER A 45 -12.15 -9.88 22.36
C SER A 45 -11.11 -9.95 23.50
N GLY A 46 -10.89 -8.87 24.25
CA GLY A 46 -9.99 -8.85 25.41
C GLY A 46 -8.49 -8.86 25.08
N TYR A 47 -8.09 -8.66 23.83
CA TYR A 47 -6.67 -8.60 23.43
C TYR A 47 -5.99 -7.31 23.88
N HIS A 48 -6.75 -6.22 23.97
CA HIS A 48 -6.26 -4.90 24.32
C HIS A 48 -6.10 -4.73 25.83
N ARG A 49 -5.14 -3.88 26.22
CA ARG A 49 -4.95 -3.46 27.60
C ARG A 49 -5.69 -2.16 27.86
N ARG A 50 -5.96 -1.87 29.13
CA ARG A 50 -6.49 -0.56 29.50
C ARG A 50 -5.55 0.55 29.03
N GLY A 51 -6.08 1.55 28.31
CA GLY A 51 -5.32 2.67 27.74
C GLY A 51 -4.58 2.33 26.43
N SER A 52 -4.93 1.21 25.77
CA SER A 52 -4.53 0.94 24.39
C SER A 52 -5.12 2.00 23.45
N ALA A 53 -4.47 2.15 22.29
CA ALA A 53 -5.03 2.93 21.18
C ALA A 53 -6.38 2.37 20.73
N THR A 54 -7.27 3.24 20.28
CA THR A 54 -8.64 2.87 19.88
C THR A 54 -8.93 3.15 18.41
N GLN A 55 -8.26 4.14 17.82
CA GLN A 55 -8.58 4.58 16.45
C GLN A 55 -7.90 3.74 15.38
N VAL A 56 -8.67 3.39 14.35
CA VAL A 56 -8.21 2.65 13.17
C VAL A 56 -8.84 3.22 11.90
N ALA A 57 -8.12 3.15 10.79
CA ALA A 57 -8.64 3.44 9.46
C ALA A 57 -9.18 2.14 8.83
N LYS A 58 -10.34 1.71 9.27
CA LYS A 58 -10.98 0.48 8.86
C LYS A 58 -12.03 0.74 7.78
N THR A 59 -12.16 -0.21 6.84
CA THR A 59 -13.30 -0.19 5.91
C THR A 59 -14.59 -0.32 6.70
N GLY A 60 -15.57 0.50 6.37
CA GLY A 60 -16.94 0.33 6.88
C GLY A 60 -17.69 -0.77 6.14
N ASP A 61 -19.01 -0.76 6.27
CA ASP A 61 -19.88 -1.61 5.46
C ASP A 61 -19.88 -1.09 4.01
N LEU A 62 -19.10 -1.74 3.15
CA LEU A 62 -18.97 -1.43 1.74
C LEU A 62 -19.89 -2.33 0.91
N ASP A 63 -20.66 -1.74 0.00
CA ASP A 63 -21.39 -2.51 -1.01
C ASP A 63 -20.44 -3.01 -2.10
N LEU A 64 -20.05 -4.27 -2.02
CA LEU A 64 -19.17 -4.92 -2.98
C LEU A 64 -19.92 -5.62 -4.12
N THR A 65 -21.26 -5.64 -4.09
CA THR A 65 -22.09 -6.40 -5.03
C THR A 65 -21.88 -6.04 -6.50
N PRO A 66 -21.52 -4.81 -6.90
CA PRO A 66 -21.21 -4.51 -8.29
C PRO A 66 -20.01 -5.31 -8.84
N TRP A 67 -19.07 -5.70 -7.97
CA TRP A 67 -17.85 -6.40 -8.37
C TRP A 67 -17.75 -7.83 -7.81
N LEU A 68 -18.55 -8.20 -6.83
CA LEU A 68 -18.48 -9.50 -6.17
C LEU A 68 -19.90 -10.00 -5.87
N SER A 69 -20.30 -11.13 -6.47
CA SER A 69 -21.58 -11.73 -6.15
C SER A 69 -21.65 -12.15 -4.68
N GLU A 70 -22.84 -12.11 -4.07
CA GLU A 70 -23.01 -12.56 -2.69
C GLU A 70 -22.55 -14.01 -2.48
N ASP A 71 -22.82 -14.89 -3.45
CA ASP A 71 -22.46 -16.31 -3.35
C ASP A 71 -20.95 -16.52 -3.37
N ASP A 72 -20.21 -15.79 -4.18
CA ASP A 72 -18.75 -15.80 -4.18
C ASP A 72 -18.19 -15.20 -2.89
N GLY A 73 -18.75 -14.05 -2.47
CA GLY A 73 -18.32 -13.34 -1.27
C GLY A 73 -18.46 -14.19 0.00
N ARG A 74 -19.53 -14.96 0.15
CA ARG A 74 -19.73 -15.86 1.31
C ARG A 74 -18.64 -16.92 1.46
N ARG A 75 -17.92 -17.23 0.40
CA ARG A 75 -16.85 -18.24 0.39
C ARG A 75 -15.45 -17.69 0.60
N MET A 76 -15.32 -16.37 0.68
CA MET A 76 -14.05 -15.66 0.79
C MET A 76 -13.90 -14.98 2.16
N SER A 77 -12.66 -14.86 2.65
CA SER A 77 -12.34 -13.92 3.73
C SER A 77 -12.54 -12.49 3.26
N GLN A 78 -12.74 -11.54 4.18
CA GLN A 78 -12.81 -10.12 3.86
C GLN A 78 -11.57 -9.67 3.08
N PHE A 79 -10.38 -10.18 3.44
CA PHE A 79 -9.13 -9.97 2.74
C PHE A 79 -9.22 -10.32 1.25
N SER A 80 -9.76 -11.50 0.92
CA SER A 80 -9.94 -11.94 -0.47
C SER A 80 -11.05 -11.20 -1.20
N GLN A 81 -12.15 -10.87 -0.50
CA GLN A 81 -13.22 -10.04 -1.07
C GLN A 81 -12.70 -8.67 -1.51
N HIS A 82 -11.94 -7.99 -0.65
CA HIS A 82 -11.30 -6.71 -0.97
C HIS A 82 -10.36 -6.83 -2.17
N ALA A 83 -9.55 -7.89 -2.22
CA ALA A 83 -8.61 -8.13 -3.31
C ALA A 83 -9.31 -8.30 -4.67
N VAL A 84 -10.34 -9.14 -4.72
CA VAL A 84 -11.13 -9.37 -5.94
C VAL A 84 -11.85 -8.11 -6.37
N THR A 85 -12.45 -7.38 -5.43
CA THR A 85 -13.13 -6.11 -5.71
C THR A 85 -12.16 -5.10 -6.32
N CYS A 86 -11.00 -4.87 -5.71
CA CYS A 86 -9.99 -3.95 -6.26
C CYS A 86 -9.52 -4.38 -7.66
N ALA A 87 -9.33 -5.68 -7.89
CA ALA A 87 -8.91 -6.17 -9.20
C ALA A 87 -9.98 -5.94 -10.28
N ARG A 88 -11.24 -6.22 -9.98
CA ARG A 88 -12.36 -5.98 -10.93
C ARG A 88 -12.58 -4.49 -11.19
N MET A 89 -12.52 -3.65 -10.16
CA MET A 89 -12.54 -2.19 -10.34
C MET A 89 -11.39 -1.70 -11.23
N ALA A 90 -10.18 -2.26 -11.05
CA ALA A 90 -9.03 -1.88 -11.86
C ALA A 90 -9.21 -2.28 -13.33
N LEU A 91 -9.76 -3.46 -13.60
CA LEU A 91 -10.09 -3.92 -14.96
C LEU A 91 -11.18 -3.05 -15.60
N GLU A 92 -12.23 -2.71 -14.86
CA GLU A 92 -13.27 -1.80 -15.30
C GLU A 92 -12.70 -0.42 -15.64
N HIS A 93 -11.88 0.16 -14.75
CA HIS A 93 -11.23 1.45 -14.99
C HIS A 93 -10.29 1.41 -16.21
N ALA A 94 -9.66 0.27 -16.48
CA ALA A 94 -8.82 0.06 -17.66
C ALA A 94 -9.62 -0.15 -18.96
N ASN A 95 -10.95 -0.25 -18.90
CA ASN A 95 -11.80 -0.75 -19.99
C ASN A 95 -11.25 -2.06 -20.57
N LEU A 96 -10.83 -2.98 -19.70
CA LEU A 96 -10.27 -4.28 -20.05
C LEU A 96 -11.25 -5.39 -19.63
N THR A 97 -12.29 -5.58 -20.44
CA THR A 97 -13.37 -6.55 -20.19
C THR A 97 -12.95 -7.99 -20.45
N GLU A 98 -12.04 -8.20 -21.39
CA GLU A 98 -11.50 -9.50 -21.75
C GLU A 98 -9.98 -9.48 -21.59
N ILE A 99 -9.47 -10.32 -20.69
CA ILE A 99 -8.03 -10.44 -20.44
C ILE A 99 -7.42 -11.56 -21.30
N PRO A 100 -6.18 -11.44 -21.75
CA PRO A 100 -5.45 -12.56 -22.37
C PRO A 100 -5.05 -13.57 -21.27
N SER A 101 -5.94 -14.53 -20.94
CA SER A 101 -5.86 -15.38 -19.74
C SER A 101 -4.46 -15.95 -19.47
N GLU A 102 -3.85 -16.66 -20.44
CA GLU A 102 -2.52 -17.29 -20.29
C GLU A 102 -1.37 -16.25 -20.18
N ARG A 103 -1.63 -15.02 -20.58
CA ARG A 103 -0.68 -13.89 -20.59
C ARG A 103 -0.98 -12.84 -19.53
N THR A 104 -1.93 -13.13 -18.62
CA THR A 104 -2.28 -12.25 -17.49
C THR A 104 -1.75 -12.84 -16.20
N ALA A 105 -0.85 -12.12 -15.56
CA ALA A 105 -0.26 -12.45 -14.27
C ALA A 105 -0.97 -11.72 -13.11
N VAL A 106 -0.82 -12.25 -11.90
CA VAL A 106 -1.31 -11.64 -10.65
C VAL A 106 -0.15 -11.55 -9.66
N THR A 107 0.13 -10.34 -9.13
CA THR A 107 1.19 -10.13 -8.14
C THR A 107 0.68 -9.25 -7.00
N ILE A 108 0.34 -9.85 -5.87
CA ILE A 108 -0.27 -9.15 -4.72
C ILE A 108 0.66 -9.18 -3.52
N ALA A 109 0.82 -8.02 -2.90
CA ALA A 109 1.51 -7.89 -1.62
C ALA A 109 0.52 -7.86 -0.45
N THR A 110 0.99 -8.31 0.71
CA THR A 110 0.28 -8.15 1.98
C THR A 110 1.26 -8.10 3.15
N ALA A 111 0.89 -7.40 4.20
CA ALA A 111 1.67 -7.37 5.45
C ALA A 111 1.29 -8.54 6.37
N PHE A 112 0.01 -8.85 6.49
CA PHE A 112 -0.51 -9.77 7.49
C PHE A 112 -1.35 -10.92 6.91
N GLY A 113 -1.89 -10.78 5.70
CA GLY A 113 -2.78 -11.76 5.08
C GLY A 113 -4.18 -11.80 5.75
N PRO A 114 -4.92 -12.90 5.58
CA PRO A 114 -6.31 -13.06 6.04
C PRO A 114 -6.37 -13.36 7.55
N GLY A 115 -6.23 -12.33 8.37
CA GLY A 115 -6.13 -12.44 9.82
C GLY A 115 -7.35 -13.09 10.47
N ALA A 116 -8.58 -12.73 10.06
CA ALA A 116 -9.82 -13.26 10.64
C ALA A 116 -9.97 -14.77 10.45
N PHE A 117 -9.73 -15.26 9.24
CA PHE A 117 -9.84 -16.70 8.95
C PHE A 117 -8.74 -17.50 9.65
N THR A 118 -7.52 -16.95 9.68
CA THR A 118 -6.38 -17.53 10.39
C THR A 118 -6.67 -17.67 11.88
N GLU A 119 -7.18 -16.61 12.52
CA GLU A 119 -7.54 -16.62 13.94
C GLU A 119 -8.64 -17.62 14.23
N ARG A 120 -9.73 -17.60 13.45
CA ARG A 120 -10.85 -18.54 13.61
C ARG A 120 -10.41 -20.01 13.46
N LEU A 121 -9.57 -20.32 12.48
CA LEU A 121 -9.03 -21.65 12.27
C LEU A 121 -8.14 -22.07 13.44
N ALA A 122 -7.23 -21.18 13.88
CA ALA A 122 -6.35 -21.45 15.01
C ALA A 122 -7.15 -21.74 16.30
N LEU A 123 -8.19 -20.95 16.59
CA LEU A 123 -9.08 -21.18 17.74
C LEU A 123 -9.83 -22.51 17.65
N GLN A 124 -10.31 -22.91 16.47
CA GLN A 124 -10.92 -24.23 16.30
C GLN A 124 -9.95 -25.37 16.62
N VAL A 125 -8.72 -25.28 16.10
CA VAL A 125 -7.69 -26.30 16.35
C VAL A 125 -7.32 -26.37 17.84
N LEU A 126 -7.14 -25.23 18.49
CA LEU A 126 -6.77 -25.14 19.89
C LEU A 126 -7.89 -25.65 20.83
N GLN A 127 -9.13 -25.34 20.53
CA GLN A 127 -10.28 -25.66 21.41
C GLN A 127 -10.84 -27.08 21.17
N LYS A 128 -10.85 -27.54 19.90
CA LYS A 128 -11.54 -28.78 19.50
C LYS A 128 -10.61 -29.88 18.97
N GLY A 129 -9.35 -29.52 18.67
CA GLY A 129 -8.36 -30.38 18.03
C GLY A 129 -8.39 -30.34 16.50
N GLY A 130 -7.27 -30.71 15.88
CA GLY A 130 -7.06 -30.60 14.43
C GLY A 130 -8.07 -31.33 13.54
N LYS A 131 -8.65 -32.44 14.04
CA LYS A 131 -9.68 -33.17 13.30
C LYS A 131 -10.98 -32.39 13.06
N PHE A 132 -11.20 -31.32 13.80
CA PHE A 132 -12.37 -30.46 13.68
C PHE A 132 -12.03 -29.12 12.94
N ALA A 133 -10.82 -28.99 12.41
CA ALA A 133 -10.46 -27.84 11.60
C ALA A 133 -11.38 -27.72 10.39
N SER A 134 -11.92 -26.53 10.15
CA SER A 134 -12.81 -26.29 9.02
C SER A 134 -12.04 -26.26 7.70
N PRO A 135 -12.31 -27.15 6.75
CA PRO A 135 -11.73 -27.07 5.40
C PRO A 135 -12.05 -25.73 4.72
N PHE A 136 -13.24 -25.20 4.97
CA PHE A 136 -13.67 -23.89 4.45
C PHE A 136 -12.77 -22.75 4.90
N LEU A 137 -12.43 -22.67 6.19
CA LEU A 137 -11.51 -21.64 6.68
C LEU A 137 -10.09 -21.85 6.16
N PHE A 138 -9.69 -23.12 6.01
CA PHE A 138 -8.33 -23.46 5.57
C PHE A 138 -8.03 -22.96 4.16
N THR A 139 -9.00 -23.01 3.24
CA THR A 139 -8.79 -22.61 1.84
C THR A 139 -8.43 -21.14 1.67
N ASP A 140 -8.83 -20.28 2.61
CA ASP A 140 -8.66 -18.82 2.49
C ASP A 140 -7.94 -18.20 3.72
N CYS A 141 -7.24 -19.02 4.53
CA CYS A 141 -6.48 -18.54 5.71
C CYS A 141 -4.98 -18.32 5.44
N VAL A 142 -4.55 -18.44 4.18
CA VAL A 142 -3.14 -18.28 3.78
C VAL A 142 -2.91 -16.98 3.01
N ALA A 143 -1.71 -16.41 3.14
CA ALA A 143 -1.40 -15.10 2.55
C ALA A 143 -1.60 -15.04 1.03
N ASN A 144 -1.45 -16.16 0.32
CA ASN A 144 -1.62 -16.23 -1.13
C ASN A 144 -3.08 -16.39 -1.58
N ALA A 145 -4.03 -16.49 -0.66
CA ALA A 145 -5.45 -16.62 -1.00
C ALA A 145 -5.93 -15.46 -1.88
N ALA A 146 -5.61 -14.21 -1.53
CA ALA A 146 -6.02 -13.04 -2.32
C ALA A 146 -5.59 -13.14 -3.79
N ALA A 147 -4.32 -13.45 -4.05
CA ALA A 147 -3.82 -13.58 -5.42
C ALA A 147 -4.49 -14.76 -6.16
N GLY A 148 -4.74 -15.87 -5.47
CA GLY A 148 -5.48 -17.02 -6.00
C GLY A 148 -6.92 -16.67 -6.34
N GLN A 149 -7.64 -16.00 -5.45
CA GLN A 149 -9.03 -15.58 -5.66
C GLN A 149 -9.17 -14.56 -6.81
N ILE A 150 -8.23 -13.60 -6.92
CA ILE A 150 -8.17 -12.71 -8.08
C ILE A 150 -8.03 -13.52 -9.38
N ALA A 151 -7.10 -14.49 -9.43
CA ALA A 151 -6.90 -15.29 -10.62
C ALA A 151 -8.16 -16.07 -11.01
N ILE A 152 -8.84 -16.69 -10.04
CA ILE A 152 -10.10 -17.41 -10.26
C ILE A 152 -11.19 -16.44 -10.76
N ALA A 153 -11.37 -15.30 -10.08
CA ALA A 153 -12.44 -14.35 -10.36
C ALA A 153 -12.29 -13.61 -11.69
N THR A 154 -11.06 -13.50 -12.20
CA THR A 154 -10.75 -12.79 -13.45
C THR A 154 -10.41 -13.73 -14.61
N GLY A 155 -10.16 -15.01 -14.34
CA GLY A 155 -9.71 -15.96 -15.35
C GLY A 155 -8.22 -15.83 -15.72
N ALA A 156 -7.40 -15.15 -14.91
CA ALA A 156 -5.97 -15.03 -15.11
C ALA A 156 -5.27 -16.39 -14.88
N ARG A 157 -4.43 -16.82 -15.82
CA ARG A 157 -3.72 -18.12 -15.81
C ARG A 157 -2.21 -17.99 -15.95
N GLY A 158 -1.69 -16.77 -16.00
CA GLY A 158 -0.26 -16.49 -15.97
C GLY A 158 0.35 -16.71 -14.58
N ALA A 159 1.54 -16.14 -14.36
CA ALA A 159 2.23 -16.25 -13.07
C ALA A 159 1.36 -15.66 -11.94
N ASN A 160 1.28 -16.39 -10.80
CA ASN A 160 0.58 -15.93 -9.60
C ASN A 160 1.58 -15.85 -8.45
N LEU A 161 1.77 -14.67 -7.90
CA LEU A 161 2.78 -14.41 -6.88
C LEU A 161 2.21 -13.59 -5.73
N THR A 162 2.58 -13.98 -4.50
CA THR A 162 2.30 -13.20 -3.29
C THR A 162 3.59 -12.78 -2.62
N ILE A 163 3.68 -11.50 -2.22
CA ILE A 163 4.84 -10.91 -1.56
C ILE A 163 4.45 -10.50 -0.14
N CYS A 164 5.00 -11.20 0.86
CA CYS A 164 4.79 -10.89 2.27
C CYS A 164 5.97 -10.09 2.81
N GLN A 165 6.02 -8.79 2.52
CA GLN A 165 7.13 -7.92 2.88
C GLN A 165 6.65 -6.62 3.55
N ARG A 166 5.62 -6.72 4.37
CA ARG A 166 5.07 -5.61 5.15
C ARG A 166 4.92 -4.33 4.31
N GLU A 167 5.31 -3.19 4.86
CA GLU A 167 5.18 -1.86 4.25
C GLU A 167 5.94 -1.71 2.91
N ALA A 168 7.00 -2.50 2.68
CA ALA A 168 7.75 -2.47 1.42
C ALA A 168 7.12 -3.35 0.31
N GLY A 169 6.22 -4.25 0.68
CA GLY A 169 5.60 -5.23 -0.22
C GLY A 169 4.98 -4.63 -1.48
N PRO A 170 4.16 -3.59 -1.38
CA PRO A 170 3.45 -3.02 -2.53
C PRO A 170 4.37 -2.57 -3.66
N LEU A 171 5.44 -1.83 -3.34
CA LEU A 171 6.41 -1.38 -4.35
C LEU A 171 7.20 -2.54 -4.95
N LEU A 172 7.49 -3.58 -4.14
CA LEU A 172 8.12 -4.81 -4.63
C LEU A 172 7.19 -5.59 -5.56
N ALA A 173 5.89 -5.61 -5.30
CA ALA A 173 4.90 -6.26 -6.16
C ALA A 173 4.83 -5.56 -7.54
N ILE A 174 4.75 -4.24 -7.57
CA ILE A 174 4.76 -3.46 -8.81
C ILE A 174 6.08 -3.66 -9.57
N ALA A 175 7.22 -3.61 -8.88
CA ALA A 175 8.53 -3.82 -9.48
C ALA A 175 8.69 -5.22 -10.08
N GLN A 176 8.18 -6.26 -9.39
CA GLN A 176 8.19 -7.64 -9.90
C GLN A 176 7.28 -7.79 -11.12
N ALA A 177 6.06 -7.28 -11.06
CA ALA A 177 5.12 -7.29 -12.18
C ALA A 177 5.70 -6.56 -13.41
N ALA A 178 6.28 -5.38 -13.22
CA ALA A 178 6.92 -4.63 -14.29
C ALA A 178 8.11 -5.41 -14.92
N ASN A 179 8.88 -6.12 -14.09
CA ASN A 179 9.97 -6.95 -14.58
C ASN A 179 9.48 -8.15 -15.43
N ASP A 180 8.37 -8.78 -15.05
CA ASP A 180 7.78 -9.88 -15.81
C ASP A 180 7.19 -9.40 -17.14
N LEU A 181 6.55 -8.24 -17.16
CA LEU A 181 6.07 -7.58 -18.39
C LEU A 181 7.24 -7.21 -19.31
N ARG A 182 8.30 -6.56 -18.81
CA ARG A 182 9.49 -6.20 -19.60
C ARG A 182 10.18 -7.40 -20.20
N ARG A 183 10.16 -8.54 -19.50
CA ARG A 183 10.74 -9.81 -20.01
C ARG A 183 9.80 -10.59 -20.94
N GLY A 184 8.62 -10.04 -21.25
CA GLY A 184 7.64 -10.70 -22.10
C GLY A 184 7.02 -11.97 -21.51
N ARG A 185 7.07 -12.16 -20.18
CA ARG A 185 6.44 -13.29 -19.48
C ARG A 185 4.93 -13.14 -19.37
N ALA A 186 4.46 -11.91 -19.37
CA ALA A 186 3.05 -11.53 -19.38
C ALA A 186 2.84 -10.33 -20.31
N ASP A 187 1.60 -10.08 -20.70
CA ASP A 187 1.17 -8.89 -21.42
C ASP A 187 0.37 -7.95 -20.52
N VAL A 188 -0.32 -8.51 -19.54
CA VAL A 188 -1.08 -7.84 -18.50
C VAL A 188 -0.67 -8.38 -17.14
N CYS A 189 -0.62 -7.53 -16.12
CA CYS A 189 -0.46 -7.95 -14.74
C CYS A 189 -1.40 -7.16 -13.81
N LEU A 190 -2.18 -7.87 -13.00
CA LEU A 190 -2.92 -7.31 -11.88
C LEU A 190 -1.98 -7.26 -10.69
N ALA A 191 -1.49 -6.07 -10.34
CA ALA A 191 -0.46 -5.91 -9.33
C ALA A 191 -0.84 -4.87 -8.27
N GLY A 192 -0.58 -5.19 -7.01
CA GLY A 192 -0.94 -4.26 -5.93
C GLY A 192 -0.74 -4.84 -4.55
N SER A 193 -1.52 -4.34 -3.61
CA SER A 193 -1.49 -4.80 -2.22
C SER A 193 -2.87 -4.75 -1.60
N VAL A 194 -3.13 -5.71 -0.71
CA VAL A 194 -4.34 -5.75 0.11
C VAL A 194 -3.95 -6.13 1.53
N ASP A 195 -4.55 -5.48 2.50
CA ASP A 195 -4.37 -5.79 3.91
C ASP A 195 -5.71 -5.79 4.65
N GLU A 196 -5.84 -6.69 5.62
CA GLU A 196 -6.96 -6.82 6.55
C GLU A 196 -6.47 -6.48 7.97
N LEU A 197 -7.24 -5.68 8.70
CA LEU A 197 -6.92 -5.32 10.08
C LEU A 197 -7.86 -6.00 11.05
N GLN A 198 -7.30 -6.86 11.92
CA GLN A 198 -8.04 -7.54 12.97
C GLN A 198 -7.73 -6.97 14.36
N PRO A 199 -8.64 -7.08 15.33
CA PRO A 199 -8.41 -6.65 16.70
C PRO A 199 -7.14 -7.23 17.32
N LEU A 200 -6.85 -8.50 17.07
CA LEU A 200 -5.61 -9.17 17.52
C LEU A 200 -4.37 -8.49 16.95
N SER A 201 -4.35 -8.24 15.63
CA SER A 201 -3.23 -7.58 14.96
C SER A 201 -3.01 -6.16 15.49
N HIS A 202 -4.10 -5.39 15.67
CA HIS A 202 -4.03 -4.06 16.27
C HIS A 202 -3.48 -4.10 17.69
N ALA A 203 -3.94 -5.03 18.53
CA ALA A 203 -3.46 -5.18 19.90
C ALA A 203 -1.95 -5.53 19.96
N ILE A 204 -1.46 -6.32 19.01
CA ILE A 204 -0.04 -6.63 18.86
C ILE A 204 0.74 -5.37 18.49
N LEU A 205 0.28 -4.62 17.47
CA LEU A 205 0.90 -3.37 17.04
C LEU A 205 0.94 -2.33 18.17
N ASP A 206 -0.15 -2.20 18.94
CA ASP A 206 -0.20 -1.31 20.12
C ASP A 206 0.82 -1.73 21.20
N ARG A 207 0.98 -3.02 21.47
CA ARG A 207 2.00 -3.53 22.41
C ARG A 207 3.43 -3.19 21.97
N PHE A 208 3.71 -3.18 20.67
CA PHE A 208 4.98 -2.73 20.10
C PHE A 208 5.11 -1.21 20.01
N ARG A 209 4.09 -0.45 20.43
CA ARG A 209 4.03 1.01 20.31
C ARG A 209 4.21 1.50 18.87
N ALA A 210 3.67 0.74 17.93
CA ALA A 210 3.70 1.06 16.50
C ALA A 210 2.58 2.04 16.13
N VAL A 211 1.41 1.89 16.73
CA VAL A 211 0.24 2.74 16.45
C VAL A 211 0.26 4.05 17.25
N ALA A 212 -0.37 5.08 16.69
CA ALA A 212 -0.57 6.38 17.33
C ALA A 212 -1.34 6.20 18.66
N ARG A 213 -0.86 6.88 19.70
CA ARG A 213 -1.43 6.77 21.04
C ARG A 213 -2.17 8.03 21.42
N PRO A 214 -3.16 7.90 22.32
CA PRO A 214 -3.85 9.05 22.89
C PRO A 214 -2.84 10.08 23.41
N THR A 215 -2.95 11.30 22.93
CA THR A 215 -2.10 12.41 23.34
C THR A 215 -3.01 13.58 23.73
N ALA A 216 -2.91 14.04 24.97
CA ALA A 216 -3.64 15.22 25.43
C ALA A 216 -3.06 16.47 24.76
N ARG A 217 -3.91 17.22 24.06
CA ARG A 217 -3.56 18.47 23.42
C ARG A 217 -4.71 19.47 23.58
N ASN A 218 -4.43 20.64 24.14
CA ASN A 218 -5.44 21.68 24.37
C ASN A 218 -6.73 21.15 25.06
N GLY A 219 -6.59 20.18 25.99
CA GLY A 219 -7.72 19.56 26.66
C GLY A 219 -8.43 18.45 25.87
N THR A 220 -8.04 18.17 24.64
CA THR A 220 -8.60 17.10 23.81
C THR A 220 -7.59 15.94 23.69
N ILE A 221 -8.08 14.70 23.76
CA ILE A 221 -7.27 13.50 23.52
C ILE A 221 -7.41 13.16 22.05
N GLU A 222 -6.28 13.11 21.33
CA GLU A 222 -6.24 12.82 19.91
C GLU A 222 -5.36 11.60 19.65
N GLU A 223 -5.82 10.68 18.81
CA GLU A 223 -5.07 9.57 18.22
C GLU A 223 -4.97 9.79 16.70
N LEU A 224 -4.02 10.62 16.27
CA LEU A 224 -3.86 11.01 14.88
C LEU A 224 -2.49 10.61 14.35
N PRO A 225 -2.40 10.20 13.08
CA PRO A 225 -1.12 10.04 12.39
C PRO A 225 -0.48 11.43 12.18
N ARG A 226 0.81 11.53 12.49
CA ARG A 226 1.57 12.79 12.44
C ARG A 226 2.91 12.61 11.71
N PRO A 227 2.89 12.30 10.39
CA PRO A 227 4.13 12.16 9.65
C PRO A 227 4.99 13.42 9.73
N PHE A 228 6.30 13.25 10.00
CA PHE A 228 7.29 14.31 10.13
C PHE A 228 7.02 15.40 11.16
N ASP A 229 6.01 15.24 12.02
CA ASP A 229 5.67 16.19 13.09
C ASP A 229 6.51 15.91 14.35
N ALA A 230 6.82 16.97 15.12
CA ALA A 230 7.58 16.85 16.37
C ALA A 230 6.86 15.99 17.43
N HIS A 231 5.53 15.88 17.36
CA HIS A 231 4.72 15.09 18.28
C HIS A 231 4.29 13.73 17.74
N ARG A 232 4.94 13.26 16.64
CA ARG A 232 4.66 11.93 16.11
C ARG A 232 4.92 10.83 17.13
N ASN A 233 4.04 9.86 17.23
CA ASN A 233 4.12 8.81 18.24
C ASN A 233 3.62 7.44 17.78
N GLY A 234 3.42 7.27 16.48
CA GLY A 234 2.95 6.05 15.84
C GLY A 234 2.08 6.36 14.62
N TYR A 235 1.69 5.33 13.93
CA TYR A 235 0.81 5.43 12.77
C TYR A 235 -0.64 5.06 13.10
N LEU A 236 -1.56 5.46 12.26
CA LEU A 236 -2.94 4.99 12.28
C LEU A 236 -2.97 3.64 11.55
N ALA A 237 -3.27 2.55 12.26
CA ALA A 237 -3.41 1.24 11.62
C ALA A 237 -4.61 1.25 10.67
N GLY A 238 -4.45 0.68 9.49
CA GLY A 238 -5.48 0.70 8.44
C GLY A 238 -5.64 -0.65 7.75
N GLU A 239 -6.74 -0.77 7.02
CA GLU A 239 -7.02 -1.86 6.09
C GLU A 239 -7.51 -1.33 4.76
N GLY A 240 -7.40 -2.14 3.72
CA GLY A 240 -7.85 -1.80 2.39
C GLY A 240 -7.00 -2.45 1.30
N GLY A 241 -7.20 -1.99 0.07
CA GLY A 241 -6.47 -2.51 -1.07
C GLY A 241 -6.32 -1.48 -2.18
N THR A 242 -5.28 -1.66 -2.98
CA THR A 242 -5.13 -1.02 -4.30
C THR A 242 -4.53 -2.04 -5.25
N VAL A 243 -5.19 -2.24 -6.38
CA VAL A 243 -4.71 -3.05 -7.49
C VAL A 243 -4.62 -2.17 -8.73
N LEU A 244 -3.50 -2.27 -9.44
CA LEU A 244 -3.24 -1.60 -10.70
C LEU A 244 -3.29 -2.63 -11.85
N VAL A 245 -3.82 -2.24 -12.99
CA VAL A 245 -3.60 -2.95 -14.26
C VAL A 245 -2.32 -2.42 -14.86
N LEU A 246 -1.31 -3.27 -14.93
CA LEU A 246 -0.05 -3.00 -15.60
C LEU A 246 -0.03 -3.72 -16.94
N GLU A 247 0.40 -3.02 -17.98
CA GLU A 247 0.52 -3.57 -19.33
C GLU A 247 1.86 -3.21 -19.98
N ARG A 248 2.30 -4.03 -20.92
CA ARG A 248 3.33 -3.55 -21.85
C ARG A 248 2.72 -2.43 -22.69
N GLU A 249 3.45 -1.34 -22.89
CA GLU A 249 2.93 -0.17 -23.61
C GLU A 249 2.42 -0.55 -25.02
N GLN A 250 3.09 -1.47 -25.70
CA GLN A 250 2.64 -1.98 -26.99
C GLN A 250 1.27 -2.64 -26.93
N HIS A 251 0.99 -3.43 -25.89
CA HIS A 251 -0.31 -4.06 -25.68
C HIS A 251 -1.40 -3.02 -25.40
N ALA A 252 -1.12 -2.09 -24.49
CA ALA A 252 -2.04 -1.01 -24.13
C ALA A 252 -2.38 -0.13 -25.35
N THR A 253 -1.38 0.26 -26.13
CA THR A 253 -1.54 1.07 -27.34
C THR A 253 -2.35 0.33 -28.41
N ALA A 254 -2.08 -0.95 -28.62
CA ALA A 254 -2.78 -1.75 -29.64
C ALA A 254 -4.28 -1.88 -29.38
N ARG A 255 -4.71 -1.84 -28.11
CA ARG A 255 -6.12 -1.84 -27.73
C ARG A 255 -6.72 -0.44 -27.51
N GLY A 256 -5.95 0.64 -27.72
CA GLY A 256 -6.41 2.02 -27.49
C GLY A 256 -6.61 2.38 -26.02
N ALA A 257 -5.87 1.77 -25.10
CA ALA A 257 -5.99 2.05 -23.68
C ALA A 257 -5.60 3.47 -23.30
N ARG A 258 -6.31 4.05 -22.35
CA ARG A 258 -5.85 5.28 -21.67
C ARG A 258 -4.68 4.92 -20.76
N ILE A 259 -3.53 5.51 -21.00
CA ILE A 259 -2.37 5.37 -20.12
C ILE A 259 -2.48 6.41 -19.00
N LEU A 260 -2.37 5.93 -17.75
CA LEU A 260 -2.45 6.77 -16.55
C LEU A 260 -1.06 7.20 -16.06
N GLY A 261 -0.05 6.41 -16.38
CA GLY A 261 1.33 6.66 -16.01
C GLY A 261 2.26 5.54 -16.47
N ARG A 262 3.58 5.76 -16.38
CA ARG A 262 4.62 4.80 -16.74
C ARG A 262 5.38 4.33 -15.50
N ILE A 263 5.71 3.05 -15.45
CA ILE A 263 6.57 2.47 -14.42
C ILE A 263 8.02 2.63 -14.84
N GLY A 264 8.76 3.39 -14.06
CA GLY A 264 10.19 3.62 -14.27
C GLY A 264 11.08 2.58 -13.61
N GLY A 265 12.19 3.01 -13.01
CA GLY A 265 13.14 2.18 -12.29
C GLY A 265 12.64 1.79 -10.90
N SER A 266 13.29 0.77 -10.33
CA SER A 266 13.07 0.38 -8.95
C SER A 266 14.38 0.10 -8.22
N ALA A 267 14.40 0.37 -6.92
CA ALA A 267 15.49 0.02 -6.04
C ALA A 267 14.96 -0.74 -4.83
N ARG A 268 15.80 -1.61 -4.27
CA ARG A 268 15.54 -2.30 -3.01
C ARG A 268 16.83 -2.44 -2.23
N ALA A 269 16.73 -2.36 -0.92
CA ALA A 269 17.85 -2.50 -0.02
C ALA A 269 17.41 -3.17 1.29
N PHE A 270 18.39 -3.60 2.05
CA PHE A 270 18.19 -4.14 3.39
C PHE A 270 19.09 -3.39 4.37
N ASP A 271 18.49 -2.83 5.41
CA ASP A 271 19.20 -2.22 6.53
C ASP A 271 19.51 -3.29 7.57
N ALA A 272 20.78 -3.74 7.61
CA ALA A 272 21.24 -4.76 8.54
C ALA A 272 21.24 -4.28 10.01
N THR A 273 21.11 -2.97 10.27
CA THR A 273 21.03 -2.41 11.62
C THR A 273 19.60 -2.47 12.19
N ALA A 274 18.61 -2.79 11.37
CA ALA A 274 17.22 -2.83 11.78
C ALA A 274 16.93 -4.01 12.72
N PRO A 275 16.27 -3.78 13.87
CA PRO A 275 15.73 -4.87 14.67
C PRO A 275 14.53 -5.52 13.95
N ARG A 276 14.20 -6.78 14.30
CA ARG A 276 13.11 -7.54 13.68
C ARG A 276 11.75 -6.82 13.62
N THR A 277 11.48 -5.94 14.58
CA THR A 277 10.19 -5.28 14.75
C THR A 277 10.30 -3.76 14.66
N GLY A 278 11.33 -3.22 14.01
CA GLY A 278 11.53 -1.78 13.95
C GLY A 278 12.42 -1.38 12.78
N HIS A 279 12.80 -0.11 12.77
CA HIS A 279 13.65 0.49 11.77
C HIS A 279 15.05 0.73 12.36
N GLY A 280 16.06 0.59 11.51
CA GLY A 280 17.47 0.79 11.88
C GLY A 280 17.92 2.23 11.66
N SER A 281 19.23 2.38 11.53
CA SER A 281 19.94 3.65 11.33
C SER A 281 20.84 3.63 10.09
N GLY A 282 20.59 2.70 9.15
CA GLY A 282 21.42 2.50 7.96
C GLY A 282 21.10 3.46 6.80
N SER A 283 20.73 4.71 7.08
CA SER A 283 20.30 5.71 6.07
C SER A 283 21.33 5.93 4.97
N GLU A 284 22.64 6.00 5.29
CA GLU A 284 23.71 6.18 4.30
C GLU A 284 23.77 5.01 3.30
N ALA A 285 23.72 3.77 3.80
CA ALA A 285 23.76 2.58 2.95
C ALA A 285 22.49 2.47 2.07
N LEU A 286 21.34 2.82 2.63
CA LEU A 286 20.08 2.86 1.89
C LEU A 286 20.09 3.93 0.80
N ALA A 287 20.55 5.14 1.11
CA ALA A 287 20.68 6.24 0.16
C ALA A 287 21.68 5.92 -0.97
N ALA A 288 22.85 5.38 -0.61
CA ALA A 288 23.84 4.94 -1.61
C ALA A 288 23.27 3.89 -2.56
N ARG A 289 22.49 2.94 -2.04
CA ARG A 289 21.82 1.92 -2.87
C ARG A 289 20.75 2.52 -3.76
N LEU A 290 19.97 3.48 -3.27
CA LEU A 290 18.98 4.20 -4.05
C LEU A 290 19.66 4.97 -5.20
N GLN A 291 20.75 5.70 -4.92
CA GLN A 291 21.53 6.42 -5.93
C GLN A 291 22.18 5.48 -6.96
N GLU A 292 22.77 4.36 -6.52
CA GLU A 292 23.35 3.35 -7.42
C GLU A 292 22.32 2.82 -8.42
N ARG A 293 21.09 2.57 -7.96
CA ARG A 293 20.06 1.91 -8.77
C ARG A 293 19.25 2.86 -9.65
N LEU A 294 18.95 4.05 -9.17
CA LEU A 294 18.09 5.01 -9.87
C LEU A 294 18.84 6.22 -10.43
N GLY A 295 20.05 6.50 -9.94
CA GLY A 295 21.02 7.42 -10.55
C GLY A 295 20.41 8.68 -11.17
N ALA A 296 20.45 8.74 -12.49
CA ALA A 296 19.97 9.92 -13.24
C ALA A 296 18.47 10.20 -13.06
N GLN A 297 17.64 9.17 -12.79
CA GLN A 297 16.20 9.34 -12.58
C GLN A 297 15.90 10.18 -11.32
N LEU A 298 16.76 10.13 -10.30
CA LEU A 298 16.56 10.91 -9.08
C LEU A 298 16.66 12.43 -9.31
N ARG A 299 17.32 12.86 -10.38
CA ARG A 299 17.45 14.29 -10.71
C ARG A 299 16.21 14.90 -11.33
N THR A 300 15.29 14.07 -11.81
CA THR A 300 14.05 14.52 -12.45
C THR A 300 12.84 14.40 -11.51
N ILE A 301 13.02 13.83 -10.31
CA ILE A 301 11.93 13.68 -9.35
C ILE A 301 11.45 15.05 -8.86
N ASP A 302 10.19 15.34 -9.07
CA ASP A 302 9.49 16.54 -8.60
C ASP A 302 8.57 16.28 -7.41
N THR A 303 8.20 15.00 -7.18
CA THR A 303 7.28 14.61 -6.12
C THR A 303 7.71 13.30 -5.47
N VAL A 304 7.68 13.24 -4.14
CA VAL A 304 7.85 12.02 -3.36
C VAL A 304 6.52 11.60 -2.75
N ILE A 305 6.10 10.36 -2.99
CA ILE A 305 5.06 9.70 -2.21
C ILE A 305 5.75 8.97 -1.08
N SER A 306 5.68 9.58 0.09
CA SER A 306 6.43 9.17 1.27
C SER A 306 5.79 7.98 1.97
N ALA A 307 6.65 7.15 2.58
CA ALA A 307 6.26 6.08 3.49
C ALA A 307 5.90 6.59 4.90
N ALA A 308 6.20 7.85 5.20
CA ALA A 308 6.01 8.40 6.54
C ALA A 308 4.56 8.31 6.99
N SER A 309 4.38 7.84 8.21
CA SER A 309 3.07 7.55 8.79
C SER A 309 2.92 8.07 10.24
N GLY A 310 3.94 8.74 10.76
CA GLY A 310 4.02 9.19 12.15
C GLY A 310 4.82 8.25 13.06
N ALA A 311 5.43 7.20 12.53
CA ALA A 311 6.31 6.31 13.28
C ALA A 311 7.69 6.95 13.44
N ARG A 312 8.09 7.27 14.68
CA ARG A 312 9.27 8.11 14.99
C ARG A 312 10.54 7.71 14.24
N ARG A 313 10.89 6.41 14.25
CA ARG A 313 12.14 5.92 13.63
C ARG A 313 12.02 5.78 12.13
N ALA A 314 10.85 5.34 11.63
CA ALA A 314 10.60 5.20 10.21
C ALA A 314 10.68 6.54 9.50
N ASP A 315 9.95 7.54 10.01
CA ASP A 315 9.93 8.88 9.44
C ASP A 315 11.33 9.53 9.46
N ALA A 316 12.08 9.36 10.56
CA ALA A 316 13.46 9.88 10.64
C ALA A 316 14.40 9.19 9.65
N LEU A 317 14.32 7.87 9.52
CA LEU A 317 15.11 7.10 8.56
C LEU A 317 14.81 7.55 7.13
N GLU A 318 13.53 7.65 6.77
CA GLU A 318 13.14 8.10 5.42
C GLU A 318 13.61 9.51 5.12
N ALA A 319 13.41 10.45 6.04
CA ALA A 319 13.86 11.84 5.86
C ALA A 319 15.36 11.92 5.59
N GLU A 320 16.16 11.14 6.32
CA GLU A 320 17.59 11.10 6.13
C GLU A 320 17.98 10.47 4.79
N VAL A 321 17.34 9.35 4.42
CA VAL A 321 17.56 8.71 3.11
C VAL A 321 17.22 9.68 1.96
N LEU A 322 16.11 10.40 2.04
CA LEU A 322 15.72 11.35 0.99
C LEU A 322 16.72 12.50 0.88
N ARG A 323 17.19 13.07 2.01
CA ARG A 323 18.19 14.15 2.00
C ARG A 323 19.54 13.72 1.44
N LEU A 324 19.96 12.48 1.73
CA LEU A 324 21.22 11.94 1.23
C LEU A 324 21.14 11.51 -0.24
N ALA A 325 19.98 11.04 -0.69
CA ALA A 325 19.83 10.48 -2.03
C ALA A 325 19.44 11.50 -3.09
N LEU A 326 18.64 12.51 -2.74
CA LEU A 326 18.12 13.48 -3.69
C LEU A 326 18.98 14.76 -3.69
N PRO A 327 19.28 15.36 -4.86
CA PRO A 327 20.06 16.59 -4.92
C PRO A 327 19.35 17.79 -4.27
N GLU A 328 18.04 17.84 -4.40
CA GLU A 328 17.12 18.77 -3.74
C GLU A 328 15.89 18.01 -3.29
N LEU A 329 15.27 18.43 -2.17
CA LEU A 329 14.03 17.81 -1.71
C LEU A 329 12.86 18.33 -2.57
N PRO A 330 12.16 17.41 -3.27
CA PRO A 330 10.98 17.78 -4.05
C PRO A 330 9.76 17.93 -3.14
N GLN A 331 8.57 18.10 -3.74
CA GLN A 331 7.31 18.06 -2.99
C GLN A 331 7.15 16.70 -2.32
N VAL A 332 6.82 16.67 -1.02
CA VAL A 332 6.64 15.43 -0.26
C VAL A 332 5.18 15.29 0.16
N LEU A 333 4.55 14.18 -0.23
CA LEU A 333 3.18 13.83 0.12
C LEU A 333 3.18 12.65 1.07
N THR A 334 2.30 12.67 2.07
CA THR A 334 2.20 11.65 3.13
C THR A 334 0.81 11.00 3.16
N PRO A 335 0.42 10.21 2.15
CA PRO A 335 -0.95 9.69 2.01
C PRO A 335 -1.40 8.82 3.17
N LYS A 336 -0.49 8.14 3.86
CA LYS A 336 -0.80 7.29 5.02
C LYS A 336 -1.38 8.06 6.21
N SER A 337 -1.23 9.38 6.22
CA SER A 337 -1.91 10.24 7.19
C SER A 337 -3.43 10.30 6.99
N VAL A 338 -3.91 9.93 5.81
CA VAL A 338 -5.33 9.91 5.43
C VAL A 338 -5.85 8.49 5.30
N THR A 339 -5.10 7.63 4.60
CA THR A 339 -5.54 6.25 4.33
C THR A 339 -5.32 5.30 5.52
N GLY A 340 -4.51 5.69 6.49
CA GLY A 340 -3.95 4.77 7.47
C GLY A 340 -2.79 3.94 6.88
N GLU A 341 -2.13 3.17 7.76
CA GLU A 341 -1.03 2.29 7.38
C GLU A 341 -1.57 0.98 6.85
N PHE A 342 -1.72 0.91 5.54
CA PHE A 342 -1.83 -0.31 4.76
C PHE A 342 -1.10 -0.11 3.43
N GLY A 343 -0.64 -1.20 2.83
CA GLY A 343 0.30 -1.11 1.71
C GLY A 343 -0.26 -0.45 0.46
N GLY A 344 -1.55 -0.60 0.18
CA GLY A 344 -2.18 -0.10 -1.04
C GLY A 344 -2.34 1.42 -1.12
N GLY A 345 -2.46 2.11 0.02
CA GLY A 345 -2.76 3.56 0.04
C GLY A 345 -1.71 4.41 -0.71
N THR A 346 -0.45 4.03 -0.64
CA THR A 346 0.65 4.72 -1.33
C THR A 346 0.54 4.62 -2.86
N LEU A 347 0.13 3.45 -3.37
CA LEU A 347 -0.02 3.21 -4.82
C LEU A 347 -1.16 4.06 -5.40
N GLY A 348 -2.30 4.08 -4.73
CA GLY A 348 -3.45 4.90 -5.14
C GLY A 348 -3.11 6.39 -5.16
N ALA A 349 -2.46 6.89 -4.11
CA ALA A 349 -2.04 8.28 -4.02
C ALA A 349 -1.02 8.66 -5.10
N ALA A 350 -0.09 7.77 -5.45
CA ALA A 350 0.88 8.01 -6.52
C ALA A 350 0.19 8.21 -7.87
N MET A 351 -0.80 7.37 -8.20
CA MET A 351 -1.56 7.51 -9.43
C MET A 351 -2.36 8.82 -9.45
N LEU A 352 -2.99 9.18 -8.32
CA LEU A 352 -3.74 10.43 -8.20
C LEU A 352 -2.85 11.67 -8.32
N ALA A 353 -1.64 11.64 -7.79
CA ALA A 353 -0.67 12.74 -7.96
C ALA A 353 -0.26 12.92 -9.44
N LEU A 354 -0.07 11.82 -10.20
CA LEU A 354 0.16 11.89 -11.65
C LEU A 354 -1.06 12.44 -12.40
N MET A 355 -2.26 12.15 -11.92
CA MET A 355 -3.52 12.63 -12.51
C MET A 355 -3.87 14.08 -12.14
N GLY A 356 -3.06 14.73 -11.30
CA GLY A 356 -3.23 16.13 -10.93
C GLY A 356 -4.25 16.37 -9.82
N ALA A 357 -4.43 15.42 -8.92
CA ALA A 357 -5.35 15.55 -7.79
C ALA A 357 -4.85 16.54 -6.72
N ASP A 358 -5.80 17.06 -5.95
CA ASP A 358 -5.52 17.88 -4.78
C ASP A 358 -5.16 17.01 -3.57
N PHE A 359 -4.23 17.50 -2.75
CA PHE A 359 -3.85 16.89 -1.48
C PHE A 359 -3.99 17.92 -0.36
N GLY A 360 -4.79 17.59 0.64
CA GLY A 360 -4.97 18.41 1.84
C GLY A 360 -3.78 18.27 2.79
N LYS A 361 -3.57 19.28 3.62
CA LYS A 361 -2.58 19.19 4.69
C LYS A 361 -3.06 18.18 5.73
N PRO A 362 -2.21 17.20 6.12
CA PRO A 362 -2.61 16.22 7.13
C PRO A 362 -3.03 16.87 8.45
N GLN A 363 -4.21 16.51 8.94
CA GLN A 363 -4.82 17.10 10.14
C GLN A 363 -3.90 17.02 11.37
N GLY A 364 -3.16 15.93 11.53
CA GLY A 364 -2.24 15.72 12.65
C GLY A 364 -0.94 16.54 12.60
N CYS A 365 -0.55 17.05 11.41
CA CYS A 365 0.73 17.69 11.19
C CYS A 365 0.66 19.20 11.42
N THR A 366 0.80 19.60 12.66
CA THR A 366 0.67 21.00 13.07
C THR A 366 1.97 21.65 13.52
N ARG A 367 2.99 20.85 13.81
CA ARG A 367 4.30 21.29 14.28
C ARG A 367 5.41 20.50 13.58
N PRO A 368 5.92 20.99 12.43
CA PRO A 368 7.06 20.37 11.75
C PRO A 368 8.21 20.11 12.72
N ASP A 369 8.84 18.92 12.62
CA ASP A 369 10.02 18.60 13.43
C ASP A 369 11.25 19.25 12.77
N PRO A 370 11.93 20.23 13.42
CA PRO A 370 13.08 20.90 12.85
C PRO A 370 14.27 19.97 12.59
N ASN A 371 14.34 18.82 13.31
CA ASN A 371 15.39 17.83 13.09
C ASN A 371 15.12 16.95 11.85
N ILE A 372 13.88 16.89 11.41
CA ILE A 372 13.46 16.17 10.19
C ILE A 372 13.66 17.08 8.97
N GLY A 373 13.24 18.34 9.02
CA GLY A 373 13.42 19.31 7.95
C GLY A 373 12.70 18.95 6.65
N ILE A 374 11.54 18.28 6.73
CA ILE A 374 10.67 17.97 5.59
C ILE A 374 9.36 18.73 5.76
N ASP A 375 9.03 19.54 4.75
CA ASP A 375 7.72 20.16 4.64
C ASP A 375 6.79 19.28 3.80
N ILE A 376 5.57 19.07 4.32
CA ILE A 376 4.55 18.28 3.63
C ILE A 376 3.81 19.20 2.67
N ALA A 377 3.82 18.84 1.39
CA ALA A 377 3.12 19.58 0.35
C ALA A 377 1.59 19.38 0.47
N ALA A 378 0.85 20.43 0.12
CA ALA A 378 -0.60 20.42 0.06
C ALA A 378 -1.08 21.36 -1.06
N GLY A 379 -2.31 21.14 -1.54
CA GLY A 379 -2.93 21.85 -2.65
C GLY A 379 -2.94 21.02 -3.93
N PRO A 380 -3.12 21.67 -5.09
CA PRO A 380 -3.08 21.00 -6.39
C PRO A 380 -1.67 20.46 -6.69
N ILE A 381 -1.57 19.15 -6.83
CA ILE A 381 -0.30 18.48 -7.16
C ILE A 381 -0.28 18.15 -8.64
N ARG A 382 0.79 18.50 -9.32
CA ARG A 382 1.02 18.21 -10.75
C ARG A 382 2.35 17.49 -10.92
N ALA A 383 2.40 16.27 -10.39
CA ALA A 383 3.59 15.44 -10.48
C ALA A 383 3.85 15.01 -11.92
N GLN A 384 5.09 15.16 -12.39
CA GLN A 384 5.55 14.58 -13.67
C GLN A 384 6.40 13.34 -13.43
N HIS A 385 7.23 13.38 -12.39
CA HIS A 385 8.14 12.31 -12.02
C HIS A 385 8.05 12.06 -10.51
N ILE A 386 7.54 10.91 -10.15
CA ILE A 386 7.32 10.50 -8.76
C ILE A 386 8.39 9.50 -8.31
N LEU A 387 8.87 9.67 -7.09
CA LEU A 387 9.52 8.63 -6.31
C LEU A 387 8.57 8.13 -5.22
N CYS A 388 8.11 6.89 -5.31
CA CYS A 388 7.47 6.21 -4.19
C CYS A 388 8.52 5.60 -3.29
N SER A 389 8.36 5.74 -1.98
CA SER A 389 9.25 5.22 -0.95
C SER A 389 8.50 4.30 0.00
N ALA A 390 9.15 3.25 0.47
CA ALA A 390 8.61 2.36 1.50
C ALA A 390 9.74 1.75 2.34
N HIS A 391 9.57 1.78 3.66
CA HIS A 391 10.50 1.25 4.64
C HIS A 391 9.76 0.31 5.58
N ALA A 392 10.04 -0.98 5.49
CA ALA A 392 9.40 -1.99 6.32
C ALA A 392 10.12 -2.15 7.66
N ALA A 393 9.36 -2.32 8.73
CA ALA A 393 9.89 -2.80 9.98
C ALA A 393 10.59 -4.15 9.76
N GLY A 394 11.84 -4.27 10.24
CA GLY A 394 12.71 -5.41 9.95
C GLY A 394 13.76 -5.16 8.85
N GLY A 395 13.80 -3.93 8.28
CA GLY A 395 14.93 -3.41 7.52
C GLY A 395 14.83 -3.42 6.00
N VAL A 396 13.77 -3.98 5.41
CA VAL A 396 13.60 -3.91 3.95
C VAL A 396 13.12 -2.53 3.54
N SER A 397 13.78 -1.95 2.55
CA SER A 397 13.39 -0.70 1.91
C SER A 397 13.21 -0.91 0.41
N SER A 398 12.22 -0.24 -0.16
CA SER A 398 11.94 -0.29 -1.60
C SER A 398 11.54 1.07 -2.13
N TRP A 399 11.93 1.33 -3.38
CA TRP A 399 11.60 2.55 -4.10
C TRP A 399 11.17 2.22 -5.51
N LEU A 400 10.29 3.03 -6.04
CA LEU A 400 9.78 2.90 -7.40
C LEU A 400 9.62 4.30 -8.00
N THR A 401 10.08 4.49 -9.23
CA THR A 401 9.78 5.72 -9.96
C THR A 401 8.59 5.52 -10.88
N LEU A 402 7.78 6.56 -10.98
CA LEU A 402 6.65 6.66 -11.88
C LEU A 402 6.75 7.99 -12.65
N SER A 403 6.18 8.03 -13.85
CA SER A 403 6.08 9.28 -14.61
C SER A 403 4.73 9.41 -15.30
N GLN A 404 4.40 10.64 -15.69
CA GLN A 404 3.27 10.88 -16.61
C GLN A 404 3.45 10.09 -17.91
N PRO A 405 2.33 9.86 -18.64
CA PRO A 405 2.32 9.17 -19.93
C PRO A 405 3.25 9.77 -20.98
#